data_81cc77af4b89004254f6f8c36efb5dda
#
_entry.id   81cc77af4b89004254f6f8c36efb5dda
#
_cell.length_a   1.000
_cell.length_b   1.000
_cell.length_c   1.000
_cell.angle_alpha   90.00
_cell.angle_beta   90.00
_cell.angle_gamma   90.00
#
_symmetry.space_group_name_H-M   'P 1'
#
loop_
_entity.id
_entity.type
_entity.pdbx_description
1 polymer ?
#
loop_
_entity_poly.entity_id
_entity_poly.type
_entity_poly.pdbx_seq_one_letter_code
_entity_poly.pdbx_strand_id
1 'polypeptide(L)'
;PKDHLYFDNIALNKKIGRAKFAYNSGQMMQAAALLYQITKQRNYLEDAQNIAEACHKHFFTHFTSPNGQTFQLLKKGNIWFTAVMLRGFIELYQIDHNKTYLTDFQKSLDYAWHHARDERGLFQTDWSGTDKNEKKWLLTQAAFIEMYGRLGGIDLQ
;
A
#
# COMPACT_ATOMS: atom_id res chain seq x y z
N PRO A 1 7.99 14.63 -8.60
CA PRO A 1 8.75 13.83 -9.60
C PRO A 1 7.86 13.51 -10.82
N LYS A 2 8.47 13.30 -11.99
CA LYS A 2 7.74 13.02 -13.24
C LYS A 2 6.95 11.70 -13.23
N ASP A 3 7.22 10.83 -12.27
CA ASP A 3 6.59 9.52 -12.11
C ASP A 3 5.53 9.47 -11.00
N HIS A 4 5.09 10.64 -10.52
CA HIS A 4 4.07 10.80 -9.48
C HIS A 4 4.37 10.10 -8.14
N LEU A 5 5.64 9.70 -7.89
CA LEU A 5 6.08 9.16 -6.61
C LEU A 5 6.93 10.16 -5.85
N TYR A 6 6.71 10.28 -4.57
CA TYR A 6 7.38 11.27 -3.73
C TYR A 6 8.70 10.76 -3.17
N PHE A 7 9.71 11.64 -3.13
CA PHE A 7 10.98 11.38 -2.49
C PHE A 7 10.84 11.44 -0.96
N ASP A 8 11.78 10.78 -0.27
CA ASP A 8 11.70 10.59 1.17
C ASP A 8 11.84 11.91 1.94
N ASN A 9 12.93 12.65 1.73
CA ASN A 9 13.21 13.82 2.55
C ASN A 9 14.12 14.84 1.83
N ILE A 10 14.20 16.02 2.45
CA ILE A 10 15.22 17.02 2.16
C ILE A 10 16.02 17.23 3.45
N ALA A 11 17.32 16.92 3.42
CA ALA A 11 18.22 17.11 4.55
C ALA A 11 18.51 18.62 4.81
N LEU A 12 19.02 18.95 5.98
CA LEU A 12 19.36 20.35 6.35
C LEU A 12 20.34 21.02 5.37
N ASN A 13 21.23 20.25 4.76
CA ASN A 13 22.15 20.71 3.72
C ASN A 13 21.48 20.79 2.32
N LYS A 14 20.16 20.76 2.24
CA LYS A 14 19.34 20.77 1.01
C LYS A 14 19.53 19.56 0.10
N LYS A 15 20.24 18.52 0.54
CA LYS A 15 20.36 17.28 -0.24
C LYS A 15 19.04 16.52 -0.21
N ILE A 16 18.55 16.11 -1.37
CA ILE A 16 17.30 15.34 -1.53
C ILE A 16 17.59 13.87 -1.33
N GLY A 17 16.92 13.24 -0.38
CA GLY A 17 16.86 11.79 -0.21
C GLY A 17 15.89 11.21 -1.23
N ARG A 18 16.41 10.57 -2.29
CA ARG A 18 15.61 10.14 -3.45
C ARG A 18 14.97 8.77 -3.28
N ALA A 19 15.08 8.14 -2.13
CA ALA A 19 14.33 6.92 -1.85
C ALA A 19 12.82 7.17 -1.99
N LYS A 20 12.10 6.16 -2.44
CA LYS A 20 10.64 6.21 -2.61
C LYS A 20 10.03 5.15 -1.72
N PHE A 21 9.36 5.59 -0.68
CA PHE A 21 8.67 4.71 0.23
C PHE A 21 7.15 4.84 0.07
N ALA A 22 6.45 3.75 0.34
CA ALA A 22 5.00 3.68 0.14
C ALA A 22 4.25 4.74 0.96
N TYR A 23 4.70 5.04 2.19
CA TYR A 23 4.04 6.01 3.04
C TYR A 23 4.08 7.43 2.49
N ASN A 24 5.19 7.86 1.86
CA ASN A 24 5.31 9.22 1.32
C ASN A 24 4.26 9.49 0.25
N SER A 25 4.19 8.58 -0.75
CA SER A 25 3.22 8.71 -1.84
C SER A 25 1.79 8.44 -1.37
N GLY A 26 1.60 7.48 -0.45
CA GLY A 26 0.30 7.19 0.15
C GLY A 26 -0.31 8.37 0.89
N GLN A 27 0.48 9.09 1.69
CA GLN A 27 0.02 10.30 2.38
C GLN A 27 -0.31 11.43 1.41
N MET A 28 0.48 11.60 0.34
CA MET A 28 0.19 12.63 -0.67
C MET A 28 -1.05 12.30 -1.48
N MET A 29 -1.28 11.03 -1.81
CA MET A 29 -2.53 10.55 -2.41
C MET A 29 -3.74 10.86 -1.52
N GLN A 30 -3.64 10.54 -0.22
CA GLN A 30 -4.69 10.81 0.75
C GLN A 30 -4.97 12.32 0.86
N ALA A 31 -3.92 13.15 0.96
CA ALA A 31 -4.06 14.59 1.03
C ALA A 31 -4.73 15.16 -0.22
N ALA A 32 -4.37 14.70 -1.41
CA ALA A 32 -4.98 15.13 -2.65
C ALA A 32 -6.47 14.74 -2.72
N ALA A 33 -6.81 13.50 -2.34
CA ALA A 33 -8.20 13.03 -2.27
C ALA A 33 -9.04 13.91 -1.30
N LEU A 34 -8.54 14.17 -0.10
CA LEU A 34 -9.20 15.05 0.88
C LEU A 34 -9.35 16.49 0.38
N LEU A 35 -8.32 17.04 -0.28
CA LEU A 35 -8.40 18.37 -0.88
C LEU A 35 -9.49 18.45 -1.96
N TYR A 36 -9.61 17.40 -2.77
CA TYR A 36 -10.72 17.33 -3.73
C TYR A 36 -12.09 17.27 -3.02
N GLN A 37 -12.22 16.51 -1.95
CA GLN A 37 -13.49 16.45 -1.19
C GLN A 37 -13.90 17.82 -0.66
N ILE A 38 -12.94 18.62 -0.20
CA ILE A 38 -13.18 19.96 0.38
C ILE A 38 -13.41 21.02 -0.71
N THR A 39 -12.51 21.06 -1.71
CA THR A 39 -12.46 22.18 -2.68
C THR A 39 -13.24 21.94 -3.96
N LYS A 40 -13.52 20.67 -4.29
CA LYS A 40 -14.09 20.21 -5.56
C LYS A 40 -13.24 20.55 -6.80
N GLN A 41 -12.00 20.97 -6.61
CA GLN A 41 -11.08 21.27 -7.70
C GLN A 41 -10.55 19.97 -8.31
N ARG A 42 -10.83 19.74 -9.59
CA ARG A 42 -10.59 18.48 -10.30
C ARG A 42 -9.10 18.08 -10.38
N ASN A 43 -8.20 19.06 -10.39
CA ASN A 43 -6.76 18.78 -10.38
C ASN A 43 -6.29 17.94 -9.19
N TYR A 44 -6.91 18.10 -8.00
CA TYR A 44 -6.57 17.28 -6.84
C TYR A 44 -7.02 15.83 -7.00
N LEU A 45 -8.17 15.58 -7.65
CA LEU A 45 -8.59 14.21 -7.96
C LEU A 45 -7.64 13.55 -8.96
N GLU A 46 -7.28 14.27 -10.01
CA GLU A 46 -6.33 13.81 -11.03
C GLU A 46 -4.96 13.51 -10.42
N ASP A 47 -4.49 14.36 -9.51
CA ASP A 47 -3.25 14.11 -8.75
C ASP A 47 -3.36 12.84 -7.91
N ALA A 48 -4.45 12.65 -7.16
CA ALA A 48 -4.66 11.45 -6.35
C ALA A 48 -4.67 10.17 -7.22
N GLN A 49 -5.36 10.20 -8.36
CA GLN A 49 -5.43 9.08 -9.30
C GLN A 49 -4.07 8.76 -9.94
N ASN A 50 -3.32 9.78 -10.35
CA ASN A 50 -1.97 9.61 -10.90
C ASN A 50 -1.01 9.01 -9.86
N ILE A 51 -1.10 9.46 -8.60
CA ILE A 51 -0.30 8.88 -7.51
C ILE A 51 -0.71 7.44 -7.24
N ALA A 52 -2.01 7.13 -7.26
CA ALA A 52 -2.52 5.78 -7.05
C ALA A 52 -2.00 4.80 -8.10
N GLU A 53 -2.08 5.16 -9.39
CA GLU A 53 -1.55 4.35 -10.48
C GLU A 53 -0.02 4.14 -10.33
N ALA A 54 0.72 5.21 -10.02
CA ALA A 54 2.15 5.14 -9.81
C ALA A 54 2.53 4.26 -8.62
N CYS A 55 1.81 4.36 -7.49
CA CYS A 55 1.98 3.51 -6.32
C CYS A 55 1.71 2.04 -6.65
N HIS A 56 0.62 1.74 -7.33
CA HIS A 56 0.27 0.38 -7.73
C HIS A 56 1.37 -0.23 -8.61
N LYS A 57 1.79 0.47 -9.65
CA LYS A 57 2.86 0.02 -10.55
C LYS A 57 4.22 -0.17 -9.84
N HIS A 58 4.53 0.66 -8.83
CA HIS A 58 5.82 0.63 -8.16
C HIS A 58 5.89 -0.37 -7.00
N PHE A 59 4.84 -0.45 -6.18
CA PHE A 59 4.83 -1.23 -4.94
C PHE A 59 4.15 -2.60 -5.05
N PHE A 60 3.54 -2.92 -6.19
CA PHE A 60 3.04 -4.25 -6.49
C PHE A 60 3.90 -4.92 -7.57
N THR A 61 3.77 -6.23 -7.68
CA THR A 61 4.45 -7.05 -8.67
C THR A 61 3.53 -8.16 -9.14
N HIS A 62 3.64 -8.53 -10.40
CA HIS A 62 2.98 -9.72 -10.90
C HIS A 62 3.53 -10.96 -10.20
N PHE A 63 2.66 -11.74 -9.62
CA PHE A 63 3.00 -12.92 -8.84
C PHE A 63 2.19 -14.12 -9.31
N THR A 64 2.86 -15.27 -9.44
CA THR A 64 2.23 -16.55 -9.70
C THR A 64 2.47 -17.44 -8.48
N SER A 65 1.39 -17.83 -7.83
CA SER A 65 1.43 -18.73 -6.68
C SER A 65 1.78 -20.17 -7.08
N PRO A 66 2.22 -21.04 -6.17
CA PRO A 66 2.55 -22.44 -6.47
C PRO A 66 1.41 -23.25 -7.09
N ASN A 67 0.16 -22.86 -6.83
CA ASN A 67 -1.03 -23.50 -7.43
C ASN A 67 -1.44 -22.91 -8.80
N GLY A 68 -0.61 -22.02 -9.38
CA GLY A 68 -0.81 -21.44 -10.70
C GLY A 68 -1.72 -20.20 -10.75
N GLN A 69 -2.22 -19.70 -9.63
CA GLN A 69 -2.99 -18.45 -9.60
C GLN A 69 -2.08 -17.24 -9.81
N THR A 70 -2.50 -16.31 -10.67
CA THR A 70 -1.77 -15.06 -10.95
C THR A 70 -2.54 -13.85 -10.46
N PHE A 71 -1.84 -12.93 -9.79
CA PHE A 71 -2.38 -11.67 -9.28
C PHE A 71 -1.28 -10.65 -8.97
N GLN A 72 -1.66 -9.43 -8.65
CA GLN A 72 -0.73 -8.42 -8.17
C GLN A 72 -0.50 -8.60 -6.67
N LEU A 73 0.76 -8.89 -6.28
CA LEU A 73 1.17 -9.05 -4.88
C LEU A 73 1.98 -7.82 -4.46
N LEU A 74 1.79 -7.35 -3.25
CA LEU A 74 2.62 -6.31 -2.64
C LEU A 74 4.08 -6.77 -2.57
N LYS A 75 5.00 -5.88 -2.94
CA LYS A 75 6.43 -6.14 -2.84
C LYS A 75 6.89 -6.14 -1.38
N LYS A 76 7.89 -6.96 -1.08
CA LYS A 76 8.57 -6.96 0.21
C LYS A 76 9.03 -5.56 0.61
N GLY A 77 8.81 -5.17 1.86
CA GLY A 77 9.17 -3.85 2.36
C GLY A 77 8.75 -3.64 3.81
N ASN A 78 8.71 -2.38 4.22
CA ASN A 78 8.18 -2.04 5.54
C ASN A 78 6.65 -2.07 5.50
N ILE A 79 6.07 -3.01 6.24
CA ILE A 79 4.62 -3.27 6.25
C ILE A 79 3.84 -2.06 6.77
N TRP A 80 4.39 -1.33 7.75
CA TRP A 80 3.74 -0.12 8.24
C TRP A 80 3.64 0.97 7.15
N PHE A 81 4.68 1.12 6.31
CA PHE A 81 4.62 2.03 5.16
C PHE A 81 3.51 1.64 4.17
N THR A 82 3.31 0.34 3.99
CA THR A 82 2.23 -0.19 3.15
C THR A 82 0.86 0.10 3.75
N ALA A 83 0.69 -0.04 5.08
CA ALA A 83 -0.55 0.30 5.76
C ALA A 83 -0.91 1.80 5.60
N VAL A 84 0.09 2.68 5.67
CA VAL A 84 -0.12 4.12 5.40
C VAL A 84 -0.54 4.36 3.94
N MET A 85 0.07 3.66 2.99
CA MET A 85 -0.33 3.75 1.57
C MET A 85 -1.78 3.28 1.36
N LEU A 86 -2.21 2.21 2.03
CA LEU A 86 -3.58 1.72 1.96
C LEU A 86 -4.60 2.79 2.38
N ARG A 87 -4.29 3.61 3.39
CA ARG A 87 -5.18 4.73 3.80
C ARG A 87 -5.47 5.68 2.63
N GLY A 88 -4.45 5.99 1.83
CA GLY A 88 -4.62 6.82 0.64
C GLY A 88 -5.52 6.17 -0.42
N PHE A 89 -5.34 4.88 -0.68
CA PHE A 89 -6.20 4.15 -1.62
C PHE A 89 -7.65 4.07 -1.15
N ILE A 90 -7.88 3.89 0.15
CA ILE A 90 -9.24 3.88 0.72
C ILE A 90 -9.90 5.25 0.56
N GLU A 91 -9.17 6.34 0.85
CA GLU A 91 -9.69 7.69 0.71
C GLU A 91 -10.08 8.01 -0.75
N LEU A 92 -9.22 7.62 -1.70
CA LEU A 92 -9.50 7.79 -3.13
C LEU A 92 -10.71 6.95 -3.57
N TYR A 93 -10.80 5.70 -3.11
CA TYR A 93 -11.92 4.81 -3.43
C TYR A 93 -13.28 5.37 -3.01
N GLN A 94 -13.34 6.10 -1.89
CA GLN A 94 -14.58 6.77 -1.46
C GLN A 94 -15.07 7.84 -2.44
N ILE A 95 -14.20 8.29 -3.35
CA ILE A 95 -14.48 9.34 -4.32
C ILE A 95 -14.77 8.75 -5.70
N ASP A 96 -13.89 7.88 -6.20
CA ASP A 96 -13.94 7.40 -7.59
C ASP A 96 -14.51 5.98 -7.75
N HIS A 97 -14.72 5.29 -6.63
CA HIS A 97 -15.23 3.90 -6.58
C HIS A 97 -14.44 2.88 -7.42
N ASN A 98 -13.17 3.21 -7.74
CA ASN A 98 -12.27 2.28 -8.42
C ASN A 98 -11.72 1.24 -7.45
N LYS A 99 -12.35 0.07 -7.43
CA LYS A 99 -11.99 -1.02 -6.50
C LYS A 99 -10.71 -1.78 -6.88
N THR A 100 -10.12 -1.54 -8.05
CA THR A 100 -8.98 -2.31 -8.58
C THR A 100 -7.84 -2.42 -7.58
N TYR A 101 -7.41 -1.29 -7.02
CA TYR A 101 -6.28 -1.23 -6.10
C TYR A 101 -6.57 -1.92 -4.75
N LEU A 102 -7.78 -1.72 -4.21
CA LEU A 102 -8.18 -2.35 -2.95
C LEU A 102 -8.37 -3.87 -3.12
N THR A 103 -8.84 -4.31 -4.29
CA THR A 103 -8.94 -5.74 -4.62
C THR A 103 -7.56 -6.40 -4.63
N ASP A 104 -6.53 -5.73 -5.17
CA ASP A 104 -5.17 -6.29 -5.18
C ASP A 104 -4.53 -6.25 -3.77
N PHE A 105 -4.85 -5.25 -2.94
CA PHE A 105 -4.53 -5.27 -1.51
C PHE A 105 -5.18 -6.44 -0.80
N GLN A 106 -6.49 -6.67 -1.02
CA GLN A 106 -7.22 -7.78 -0.41
C GLN A 106 -6.60 -9.13 -0.78
N LYS A 107 -6.30 -9.35 -2.06
CA LYS A 107 -5.62 -10.57 -2.52
C LYS A 107 -4.25 -10.75 -1.86
N SER A 108 -3.48 -9.66 -1.71
CA SER A 108 -2.19 -9.70 -1.02
C SER A 108 -2.34 -10.09 0.45
N LEU A 109 -3.33 -9.54 1.14
CA LEU A 109 -3.63 -9.87 2.54
C LEU A 109 -4.11 -11.31 2.68
N ASP A 110 -5.04 -11.76 1.83
CA ASP A 110 -5.55 -13.13 1.83
C ASP A 110 -4.41 -14.13 1.59
N TYR A 111 -3.52 -13.84 0.65
CA TYR A 111 -2.37 -14.67 0.40
C TYR A 111 -1.41 -14.69 1.60
N ALA A 112 -1.10 -13.53 2.18
CA ALA A 112 -0.24 -13.43 3.35
C ALA A 112 -0.82 -14.17 4.57
N TRP A 113 -2.13 -14.18 4.74
CA TRP A 113 -2.80 -14.91 5.82
C TRP A 113 -2.48 -16.41 5.79
N HIS A 114 -2.43 -16.99 4.61
CA HIS A 114 -2.20 -18.42 4.43
C HIS A 114 -0.72 -18.81 4.29
N HIS A 115 0.13 -17.89 3.78
CA HIS A 115 1.49 -18.22 3.37
C HIS A 115 2.58 -17.44 4.09
N ALA A 116 2.30 -16.27 4.66
CA ALA A 116 3.30 -15.38 5.25
C ALA A 116 3.22 -15.29 6.78
N ARG A 117 2.69 -16.30 7.46
CA ARG A 117 2.68 -16.40 8.93
C ARG A 117 3.60 -17.52 9.39
N ASP A 118 4.17 -17.39 10.59
CA ASP A 118 4.87 -18.47 11.27
C ASP A 118 3.90 -19.37 12.07
N GLU A 119 4.41 -20.40 12.71
CA GLU A 119 3.65 -21.35 13.52
C GLU A 119 2.92 -20.69 14.73
N ARG A 120 3.36 -19.51 15.15
CA ARG A 120 2.73 -18.69 16.19
C ARG A 120 1.67 -17.73 15.62
N GLY A 121 1.45 -17.76 14.31
CA GLY A 121 0.53 -16.88 13.59
C GLY A 121 1.07 -15.47 13.32
N LEU A 122 2.37 -15.21 13.57
CA LEU A 122 2.97 -13.90 13.37
C LEU A 122 3.43 -13.72 11.91
N PHE A 123 3.11 -12.57 11.33
CA PHE A 123 3.41 -12.26 9.93
C PHE A 123 4.89 -12.00 9.65
N GLN A 124 5.31 -12.36 8.46
CA GLN A 124 6.58 -12.00 7.83
C GLN A 124 6.49 -10.61 7.18
N THR A 125 7.63 -10.04 6.80
CA THR A 125 7.66 -8.82 5.97
C THR A 125 7.60 -9.11 4.47
N ASP A 126 7.82 -10.36 4.09
CA ASP A 126 7.65 -10.85 2.74
C ASP A 126 6.24 -11.42 2.56
N TRP A 127 5.47 -10.81 1.69
CA TRP A 127 4.08 -11.16 1.42
C TRP A 127 3.92 -12.56 0.80
N SER A 128 4.94 -13.04 0.09
CA SER A 128 4.94 -14.40 -0.47
C SER A 128 5.17 -15.48 0.59
N GLY A 129 5.72 -15.10 1.75
CA GLY A 129 6.10 -16.04 2.81
C GLY A 129 7.38 -16.83 2.51
N THR A 130 8.06 -16.53 1.41
CA THR A 130 9.31 -17.21 1.02
C THR A 130 10.44 -16.85 1.99
N ASP A 131 10.60 -15.55 2.29
CA ASP A 131 11.59 -15.07 3.24
C ASP A 131 11.02 -15.04 4.66
N LYS A 132 11.76 -15.64 5.60
CA LYS A 132 11.36 -15.72 7.00
C LYS A 132 12.17 -14.75 7.85
N ASN A 133 11.47 -13.95 8.66
CA ASN A 133 12.10 -13.07 9.61
C ASN A 133 12.35 -13.84 10.93
N GLU A 134 13.58 -13.87 11.41
CA GLU A 134 13.91 -14.41 12.73
C GLU A 134 13.25 -13.63 13.85
N LYS A 135 13.31 -12.31 13.76
CA LYS A 135 12.70 -11.38 14.72
C LYS A 135 11.38 -10.84 14.19
N LYS A 136 10.35 -10.91 15.02
CA LYS A 136 9.03 -10.33 14.71
C LYS A 136 8.90 -8.96 15.36
N TRP A 137 8.68 -7.97 14.53
CA TRP A 137 8.51 -6.59 15.00
C TRP A 137 7.04 -6.31 15.27
N LEU A 138 6.72 -5.80 16.46
CA LEU A 138 5.34 -5.48 16.85
C LEU A 138 4.66 -4.53 15.83
N LEU A 139 5.39 -3.53 15.33
CA LEU A 139 4.87 -2.59 14.34
C LEU A 139 4.41 -3.29 13.05
N THR A 140 5.12 -4.34 12.62
CA THR A 140 4.70 -5.16 11.47
C THR A 140 3.36 -5.84 11.74
N GLN A 141 3.19 -6.43 12.92
CA GLN A 141 1.96 -7.12 13.29
C GLN A 141 0.78 -6.13 13.40
N ALA A 142 0.99 -4.98 14.04
CA ALA A 142 -0.01 -3.93 14.16
C ALA A 142 -0.44 -3.39 12.78
N ALA A 143 0.50 -3.25 11.84
CA ALA A 143 0.19 -2.82 10.48
C ALA A 143 -0.71 -3.81 9.73
N PHE A 144 -0.47 -5.12 9.87
CA PHE A 144 -1.37 -6.13 9.31
C PHE A 144 -2.77 -6.06 9.93
N ILE A 145 -2.86 -5.94 11.26
CA ILE A 145 -4.15 -5.78 11.95
C ILE A 145 -4.91 -4.55 11.43
N GLU A 146 -4.22 -3.42 11.27
CA GLU A 146 -4.82 -2.21 10.72
C GLU A 146 -5.36 -2.44 9.31
N MET A 147 -4.57 -3.06 8.42
CA MET A 147 -4.98 -3.29 7.03
C MET A 147 -6.19 -4.23 6.94
N TYR A 148 -6.20 -5.34 7.70
CA TYR A 148 -7.37 -6.23 7.77
C TYR A 148 -8.61 -5.52 8.31
N GLY A 149 -8.46 -4.74 9.39
CA GLY A 149 -9.58 -3.99 9.98
C GLY A 149 -10.16 -2.95 9.03
N ARG A 150 -9.31 -2.25 8.27
CA ARG A 150 -9.77 -1.22 7.31
C ARG A 150 -10.47 -1.82 6.09
N LEU A 151 -9.94 -2.90 5.52
CA LEU A 151 -10.54 -3.52 4.34
C LEU A 151 -11.75 -4.38 4.69
N GLY A 152 -11.79 -5.00 5.87
CA GLY A 152 -12.94 -5.80 6.31
C GLY A 152 -14.24 -5.01 6.46
N GLY A 153 -14.18 -3.68 6.51
CA GLY A 153 -15.34 -2.78 6.52
C GLY A 153 -15.77 -2.27 5.14
N ILE A 154 -15.09 -2.68 4.06
CA ILE A 154 -15.36 -2.20 2.70
C ILE A 154 -15.90 -3.37 1.87
N ASP A 155 -17.08 -3.17 1.28
CA ASP A 155 -17.63 -4.13 0.31
C ASP A 155 -16.94 -3.94 -1.05
N LEU A 156 -16.15 -4.93 -1.44
CA LEU A 156 -15.42 -4.97 -2.72
C LEU A 156 -16.06 -5.94 -3.72
N GLN A 157 -17.22 -6.50 -3.41
CA GLN A 157 -17.93 -7.41 -4.30
C GLN A 157 -18.57 -6.71 -5.50
#